data_18852173ff5adf73d7b36e8a18edbdd3
#
_entry.id   18852173ff5adf73d7b36e8a18edbdd3
#
_cell.length_a   1.000
_cell.length_b   1.000
_cell.length_c   1.000
_cell.angle_alpha   90.00
_cell.angle_beta   90.00
_cell.angle_gamma   90.00
#
_symmetry.space_group_name_H-M   'P 1'
#
loop_
_entity.id
_entity.type
_entity.pdbx_description
1 polymer ?
#
loop_
_entity_poly.entity_id
_entity_poly.type
_entity_poly.pdbx_seq_one_letter_code
_entity_poly.pdbx_strand_id
1 'polypeptide(L)'
;MKFKDTIGVFPNAFTLKECNEIKSLFDKKIDSKEAISGYSSSGNDSKMKKSTDYNLYNDTSHEGITLRDSIINKFNDILSNKYLSKFPHNDIFPHGGIIEGKCHYPALNLQKYTKNVGHYNAWHCEKDHFGVSSRQFVFILYLNDVPKGGETQFLFKEDGSKDFFSVKPEVGKMIIHPASWPYI
;
A
#
# COMPACT_ATOMS: atom_id res chain seq x y z
N MET A 1 0.05 -14.71 -9.30
CA MET A 1 -0.75 -13.50 -9.57
C MET A 1 -2.21 -13.88 -9.61
N LYS A 2 -3.06 -13.15 -8.89
CA LYS A 2 -4.52 -13.32 -8.89
C LYS A 2 -5.17 -11.94 -9.01
N PHE A 3 -6.35 -11.90 -9.62
CA PHE A 3 -7.18 -10.71 -9.68
C PHE A 3 -8.58 -11.01 -9.14
N LYS A 4 -9.14 -10.07 -8.41
CA LYS A 4 -10.57 -9.95 -8.14
C LYS A 4 -10.97 -8.57 -8.65
N ASP A 5 -11.70 -8.54 -9.75
CA ASP A 5 -12.00 -7.33 -10.50
C ASP A 5 -10.70 -6.53 -10.80
N THR A 6 -10.59 -5.30 -10.32
CA THR A 6 -9.41 -4.46 -10.48
C THR A 6 -8.41 -4.55 -9.31
N ILE A 7 -8.60 -5.46 -8.35
CA ILE A 7 -7.62 -5.69 -7.29
C ILE A 7 -6.66 -6.78 -7.74
N GLY A 8 -5.40 -6.41 -7.92
CA GLY A 8 -4.31 -7.32 -8.26
C GLY A 8 -3.55 -7.78 -7.02
N VAL A 9 -3.38 -9.11 -6.87
CA VAL A 9 -2.60 -9.73 -5.78
C VAL A 9 -1.39 -10.43 -6.37
N PHE A 10 -0.20 -10.00 -5.98
CA PHE A 10 1.09 -10.45 -6.51
C PHE A 10 1.89 -11.14 -5.39
N PRO A 11 1.81 -12.47 -5.26
CA PRO A 11 2.66 -13.20 -4.32
C PRO A 11 4.12 -13.12 -4.78
N ASN A 12 5.05 -13.08 -3.81
CA ASN A 12 6.49 -13.00 -4.09
C ASN A 12 6.88 -11.79 -4.96
N ALA A 13 6.17 -10.67 -4.81
CA ALA A 13 6.52 -9.42 -5.48
C ALA A 13 7.88 -8.91 -5.01
N PHE A 14 8.17 -9.09 -3.73
CA PHE A 14 9.47 -8.82 -3.12
C PHE A 14 10.03 -10.09 -2.48
N THR A 15 11.35 -10.20 -2.47
CA THR A 15 12.05 -11.29 -1.78
C THR A 15 12.07 -11.07 -0.27
N LEU A 16 12.30 -12.14 0.48
CA LEU A 16 12.49 -12.05 1.94
C LEU A 16 13.64 -11.11 2.32
N LYS A 17 14.71 -11.10 1.52
CA LYS A 17 15.87 -10.22 1.73
C LYS A 17 15.44 -8.74 1.63
N GLU A 18 14.77 -8.36 0.55
CA GLU A 18 14.26 -6.99 0.35
C GLU A 18 13.30 -6.56 1.46
N CYS A 19 12.38 -7.44 1.86
CA CYS A 19 11.48 -7.17 2.98
C CYS A 19 12.23 -6.96 4.30
N ASN A 20 13.29 -7.72 4.54
CA ASN A 20 14.12 -7.56 5.73
C ASN A 20 14.92 -6.26 5.73
N GLU A 21 15.43 -5.83 4.57
CA GLU A 21 16.12 -4.53 4.41
C GLU A 21 15.16 -3.38 4.74
N ILE A 22 13.93 -3.41 4.24
CA ILE A 22 12.90 -2.41 4.55
C ILE A 22 12.58 -2.39 6.05
N LYS A 23 12.39 -3.56 6.67
CA LYS A 23 12.13 -3.65 8.11
C LYS A 23 13.29 -3.14 8.94
N SER A 24 14.53 -3.48 8.56
CA SER A 24 15.74 -3.03 9.27
C SER A 24 15.87 -1.51 9.31
N LEU A 25 15.62 -0.84 8.17
CA LEU A 25 15.58 0.63 8.14
C LEU A 25 14.46 1.17 9.04
N PHE A 26 13.27 0.58 8.96
CA PHE A 26 12.15 1.04 9.75
C PHE A 26 12.37 0.87 11.25
N ASP A 27 12.95 -0.24 11.69
CA ASP A 27 13.29 -0.46 13.11
C ASP A 27 14.33 0.58 13.59
N LYS A 28 15.35 0.94 12.78
CA LYS A 28 16.26 2.05 13.08
C LYS A 28 15.51 3.38 13.28
N LYS A 29 14.48 3.66 12.44
CA LYS A 29 13.65 4.88 12.53
C LYS A 29 12.73 4.89 13.75
N ILE A 30 12.30 3.74 14.21
CA ILE A 30 11.57 3.59 15.47
C ILE A 30 12.51 3.87 16.66
N ASP A 31 13.69 3.27 16.66
CA ASP A 31 14.68 3.41 17.74
C ASP A 31 15.18 4.85 17.87
N SER A 32 15.38 5.54 16.75
CA SER A 32 15.77 6.96 16.70
C SER A 32 14.62 7.93 16.99
N LYS A 33 13.38 7.43 17.19
CA LYS A 33 12.15 8.21 17.42
C LYS A 33 11.75 9.14 16.25
N GLU A 34 12.20 8.82 15.06
CA GLU A 34 11.76 9.50 13.83
C GLU A 34 10.39 8.97 13.34
N ALA A 35 10.06 7.71 13.67
CA ALA A 35 8.73 7.15 13.42
C ALA A 35 7.71 7.70 14.44
N ILE A 36 6.52 7.99 13.98
CA ILE A 36 5.46 8.63 14.74
C ILE A 36 4.24 7.73 14.92
N SER A 37 3.34 8.10 15.84
CA SER A 37 2.02 7.46 15.92
C SER A 37 1.26 7.67 14.61
N GLY A 38 0.71 6.60 14.06
CA GLY A 38 -0.07 6.67 12.83
C GLY A 38 -1.35 7.49 13.01
N TYR A 39 -1.73 8.19 11.95
CA TYR A 39 -2.95 8.99 11.89
C TYR A 39 -3.77 8.62 10.65
N SER A 40 -5.05 8.96 10.68
CA SER A 40 -5.98 8.91 9.54
C SER A 40 -6.38 10.33 9.11
N SER A 41 -7.13 10.46 8.05
CA SER A 41 -7.73 11.74 7.63
C SER A 41 -8.57 12.41 8.73
N SER A 42 -9.12 11.61 9.64
CA SER A 42 -9.86 12.07 10.83
C SER A 42 -8.95 12.48 12.01
N GLY A 43 -7.63 12.48 11.83
CA GLY A 43 -6.65 12.80 12.88
C GLY A 43 -6.14 11.58 13.64
N ASN A 44 -5.66 11.81 14.89
CA ASN A 44 -5.05 10.78 15.75
C ASN A 44 -6.10 10.00 16.58
N ASP A 45 -7.19 9.55 15.96
CA ASP A 45 -8.16 8.71 16.68
C ASP A 45 -7.63 7.27 16.79
N SER A 46 -7.12 6.91 17.96
CA SER A 46 -6.60 5.57 18.25
C SER A 46 -7.67 4.47 18.21
N LYS A 47 -8.96 4.81 18.16
CA LYS A 47 -10.05 3.84 17.95
C LYS A 47 -10.17 3.42 16.50
N MET A 48 -9.82 4.32 15.57
CA MET A 48 -9.85 4.04 14.13
C MET A 48 -8.57 3.40 13.66
N LYS A 49 -7.41 4.00 13.99
CA LYS A 49 -6.10 3.53 13.57
C LYS A 49 -5.11 3.58 14.73
N LYS A 50 -4.39 2.47 14.92
CA LYS A 50 -3.30 2.39 15.89
C LYS A 50 -2.11 1.67 15.26
N SER A 51 -1.13 2.46 14.85
CA SER A 51 0.10 2.00 14.20
C SER A 51 1.28 2.90 14.58
N THR A 52 2.48 2.47 14.21
CA THR A 52 3.67 3.32 14.17
C THR A 52 4.01 3.51 12.70
N ASP A 53 4.13 4.75 12.25
CA ASP A 53 4.27 5.11 10.85
C ASP A 53 5.56 5.91 10.61
N TYR A 54 6.19 5.68 9.45
CA TYR A 54 7.32 6.46 8.96
C TYR A 54 7.16 6.67 7.45
N ASN A 55 7.14 7.92 7.01
CA ASN A 55 7.13 8.21 5.58
C ASN A 55 8.57 8.22 5.05
N LEU A 56 8.89 7.27 4.19
CA LEU A 56 10.23 7.09 3.64
C LEU A 56 10.70 8.27 2.76
N TYR A 57 9.80 9.14 2.32
CA TYR A 57 10.18 10.40 1.66
C TYR A 57 10.83 11.42 2.61
N ASN A 58 10.64 11.27 3.91
CA ASN A 58 11.30 12.10 4.89
C ASN A 58 12.75 11.65 5.18
N ASP A 59 13.14 10.47 4.67
CA ASP A 59 14.49 9.96 4.82
C ASP A 59 15.44 10.61 3.81
N THR A 60 16.40 11.39 4.30
CA THR A 60 17.42 12.05 3.50
C THR A 60 18.76 11.29 3.50
N SER A 61 18.84 10.16 4.21
CA SER A 61 20.03 9.32 4.21
C SER A 61 20.21 8.61 2.87
N HIS A 62 21.43 8.29 2.52
CA HIS A 62 21.73 7.51 1.32
C HIS A 62 21.02 6.14 1.34
N GLU A 63 20.98 5.48 2.50
CA GLU A 63 20.27 4.20 2.69
C GLU A 63 18.77 4.35 2.40
N GLY A 64 18.13 5.36 2.98
CA GLY A 64 16.69 5.60 2.80
C GLY A 64 16.31 5.97 1.37
N ILE A 65 17.10 6.83 0.73
CA ILE A 65 16.89 7.21 -0.68
C ILE A 65 17.03 6.00 -1.60
N THR A 66 18.10 5.24 -1.44
CA THR A 66 18.36 4.04 -2.26
C THR A 66 17.23 3.00 -2.10
N LEU A 67 16.79 2.77 -0.88
CA LEU A 67 15.71 1.82 -0.60
C LEU A 67 14.37 2.29 -1.18
N ARG A 68 14.04 3.56 -1.00
CA ARG A 68 12.84 4.18 -1.59
C ARG A 68 12.82 3.99 -3.11
N ASP A 69 13.91 4.33 -3.78
CA ASP A 69 14.00 4.27 -5.24
C ASP A 69 13.92 2.83 -5.74
N SER A 70 14.51 1.88 -5.02
CA SER A 70 14.38 0.44 -5.30
C SER A 70 12.93 -0.04 -5.21
N ILE A 71 12.21 0.36 -4.15
CA ILE A 71 10.79 0.01 -3.95
C ILE A 71 9.94 0.58 -5.09
N ILE A 72 10.14 1.86 -5.43
CA ILE A 72 9.39 2.56 -6.47
C ILE A 72 9.64 1.91 -7.84
N ASN A 73 10.88 1.61 -8.18
CA ASN A 73 11.23 0.98 -9.46
C ASN A 73 10.56 -0.39 -9.60
N LYS A 74 10.57 -1.19 -8.54
CA LYS A 74 9.94 -2.50 -8.53
C LYS A 74 8.42 -2.42 -8.59
N PHE A 75 7.83 -1.45 -7.88
CA PHE A 75 6.40 -1.18 -7.99
C PHE A 75 6.02 -0.78 -9.42
N ASN A 76 6.77 0.14 -10.05
CA ASN A 76 6.52 0.56 -11.43
C ASN A 76 6.58 -0.61 -12.42
N ASP A 77 7.57 -1.50 -12.26
CA ASP A 77 7.66 -2.71 -13.10
C ASP A 77 6.40 -3.57 -12.96
N ILE A 78 5.97 -3.83 -11.73
CA ILE A 78 4.77 -4.66 -11.48
C ILE A 78 3.50 -3.95 -11.96
N LEU A 79 3.39 -2.64 -11.73
CA LEU A 79 2.26 -1.84 -12.21
C LEU A 79 2.15 -1.93 -13.73
N SER A 80 3.22 -1.59 -14.45
CA SER A 80 3.21 -1.52 -15.91
C SER A 80 3.10 -2.89 -16.56
N ASN A 81 3.97 -3.83 -16.16
CA ASN A 81 4.14 -5.10 -16.86
C ASN A 81 3.19 -6.21 -16.41
N LYS A 82 2.60 -6.09 -15.21
CA LYS A 82 1.74 -7.14 -14.66
C LYS A 82 0.33 -6.68 -14.35
N TYR A 83 0.17 -5.49 -13.75
CA TYR A 83 -1.15 -5.02 -13.36
C TYR A 83 -1.88 -4.41 -14.58
N LEU A 84 -1.32 -3.37 -15.19
CA LEU A 84 -1.95 -2.66 -16.29
C LEU A 84 -2.10 -3.52 -17.54
N SER A 85 -1.21 -4.48 -17.76
CA SER A 85 -1.31 -5.43 -18.88
C SER A 85 -2.58 -6.31 -18.86
N LYS A 86 -3.30 -6.36 -17.74
CA LYS A 86 -4.61 -7.03 -17.63
C LYS A 86 -5.78 -6.19 -18.12
N PHE A 87 -5.56 -4.92 -18.38
CA PHE A 87 -6.58 -3.96 -18.79
C PHE A 87 -6.24 -3.42 -20.19
N PRO A 88 -6.63 -4.14 -21.29
CA PRO A 88 -6.17 -3.89 -22.65
C PRO A 88 -6.59 -2.54 -23.24
N HIS A 89 -7.50 -1.84 -22.60
CA HIS A 89 -7.94 -0.51 -23.02
C HIS A 89 -7.17 0.64 -22.35
N ASN A 90 -6.08 0.31 -21.69
CA ASN A 90 -5.26 1.27 -20.98
C ASN A 90 -4.51 2.23 -21.96
N ASP A 91 -4.34 1.80 -23.20
CA ASP A 91 -3.77 2.56 -24.34
C ASP A 91 -4.77 3.55 -24.98
N ILE A 92 -6.05 3.47 -24.62
CA ILE A 92 -7.08 4.39 -25.15
C ILE A 92 -7.03 5.78 -24.49
N PHE A 93 -6.27 5.95 -23.41
CA PHE A 93 -6.11 7.25 -22.77
C PHE A 93 -5.00 8.06 -23.47
N PRO A 94 -5.35 8.92 -24.49
CA PRO A 94 -4.38 9.47 -25.44
C PRO A 94 -3.48 10.58 -24.86
N HIS A 95 -3.52 10.85 -23.59
CA HIS A 95 -2.81 11.99 -22.98
C HIS A 95 -1.91 11.58 -21.82
N GLY A 96 -1.11 10.52 -22.04
CA GLY A 96 -0.10 10.17 -21.04
C GLY A 96 -0.70 9.91 -19.67
N GLY A 97 -1.81 9.22 -19.64
CA GLY A 97 -2.40 8.78 -18.39
C GLY A 97 -1.33 8.02 -17.59
N ILE A 98 -1.71 7.30 -16.66
CA ILE A 98 -0.95 6.45 -15.75
C ILE A 98 0.23 5.69 -16.42
N ILE A 99 0.26 5.58 -17.75
CA ILE A 99 0.99 4.60 -18.54
C ILE A 99 2.40 5.04 -18.94
N GLU A 100 2.70 6.32 -19.01
CA GLU A 100 4.04 6.77 -19.43
C GLU A 100 5.09 6.78 -18.31
N GLY A 101 4.91 5.96 -17.29
CA GLY A 101 5.96 5.63 -16.34
C GLY A 101 6.36 6.73 -15.36
N LYS A 102 5.63 7.82 -15.30
CA LYS A 102 5.91 8.93 -14.39
C LYS A 102 4.83 9.09 -13.32
N CYS A 103 4.57 8.01 -12.59
CA CYS A 103 3.74 8.12 -11.40
C CYS A 103 4.43 9.00 -10.36
N HIS A 104 3.72 9.99 -9.85
CA HIS A 104 4.14 10.74 -8.67
C HIS A 104 3.72 9.97 -7.42
N TYR A 105 4.65 9.78 -6.49
CA TYR A 105 4.43 9.09 -5.23
C TYR A 105 4.46 10.12 -4.10
N PRO A 106 3.32 10.61 -3.64
CA PRO A 106 3.30 11.65 -2.60
C PRO A 106 3.70 11.12 -1.23
N ALA A 107 3.58 9.82 -1.02
CA ALA A 107 3.95 9.16 0.23
C ALA A 107 4.33 7.70 -0.02
N LEU A 108 5.29 7.22 0.74
CA LEU A 108 5.64 5.82 0.89
C LEU A 108 5.73 5.52 2.39
N ASN A 109 4.59 5.12 2.96
CA ASN A 109 4.45 4.94 4.39
C ASN A 109 4.83 3.51 4.80
N LEU A 110 5.84 3.38 5.65
CA LEU A 110 6.11 2.17 6.40
C LEU A 110 5.21 2.19 7.63
N GLN A 111 4.46 1.10 7.86
CA GLN A 111 3.46 1.04 8.92
C GLN A 111 3.63 -0.24 9.73
N LYS A 112 3.77 -0.11 11.05
CA LYS A 112 3.87 -1.23 11.98
C LYS A 112 2.62 -1.30 12.86
N TYR A 113 1.92 -2.41 12.74
CA TYR A 113 0.78 -2.75 13.61
C TYR A 113 1.25 -3.74 14.67
N THR A 114 1.28 -3.30 15.92
CA THR A 114 1.72 -4.15 17.04
C THR A 114 0.70 -5.26 17.30
N LYS A 115 1.17 -6.48 17.45
CA LYS A 115 0.33 -7.65 17.70
C LYS A 115 -0.65 -7.41 18.87
N ASN A 116 -1.91 -7.77 18.69
CA ASN A 116 -3.03 -7.64 19.64
C ASN A 116 -3.43 -6.20 20.00
N VAL A 117 -2.75 -5.19 19.43
CA VAL A 117 -2.98 -3.78 19.78
C VAL A 117 -3.19 -2.94 18.53
N GLY A 118 -2.35 -3.15 17.52
CA GLY A 118 -2.39 -2.38 16.28
C GLY A 118 -3.58 -2.76 15.41
N HIS A 119 -4.21 -1.76 14.81
CA HIS A 119 -5.36 -1.95 13.93
C HIS A 119 -5.59 -0.73 13.02
N TYR A 120 -6.36 -0.96 11.96
CA TYR A 120 -7.00 0.08 11.17
C TYR A 120 -8.41 -0.42 10.84
N ASN A 121 -9.40 -0.01 11.64
CA ASN A 121 -10.75 -0.58 11.64
C ASN A 121 -11.77 0.26 10.86
N ALA A 122 -11.33 1.32 10.20
CA ALA A 122 -12.22 2.18 9.44
C ALA A 122 -12.26 1.77 7.97
N TRP A 123 -13.46 1.59 7.44
CA TRP A 123 -13.66 1.53 5.99
C TRP A 123 -13.42 2.92 5.41
N HIS A 124 -12.58 3.01 4.40
CA HIS A 124 -12.22 4.28 3.77
C HIS A 124 -11.82 4.06 2.31
N CYS A 125 -11.83 5.13 1.55
CA CYS A 125 -11.18 5.14 0.25
C CYS A 125 -10.00 6.12 0.27
N GLU A 126 -9.02 5.87 -0.57
CA GLU A 126 -7.78 6.65 -0.59
C GLU A 126 -7.93 8.02 -1.29
N LYS A 127 -9.12 8.31 -1.83
CA LYS A 127 -9.51 9.60 -2.44
C LYS A 127 -10.60 10.30 -1.61
N ASP A 128 -10.48 10.28 -0.31
CA ASP A 128 -11.51 10.77 0.61
C ASP A 128 -11.55 12.30 0.76
N HIS A 129 -10.52 13.02 0.29
CA HIS A 129 -10.47 14.47 0.35
C HIS A 129 -9.67 15.09 -0.80
N PHE A 130 -9.77 16.42 -0.98
CA PHE A 130 -9.18 17.15 -2.10
C PHE A 130 -7.67 16.93 -2.25
N GLY A 131 -6.92 16.95 -1.15
CA GLY A 131 -5.45 16.79 -1.19
C GLY A 131 -4.95 15.45 -1.72
N VAL A 132 -5.82 14.44 -1.80
CA VAL A 132 -5.49 13.10 -2.33
C VAL A 132 -6.31 12.71 -3.55
N SER A 133 -7.07 13.65 -4.12
CA SER A 133 -7.98 13.43 -5.25
C SER A 133 -7.26 12.96 -6.53
N SER A 134 -5.97 13.25 -6.66
CA SER A 134 -5.15 12.81 -7.81
C SER A 134 -4.61 11.39 -7.69
N ARG A 135 -4.78 10.72 -6.55
CA ARG A 135 -4.36 9.31 -6.40
C ARG A 135 -5.09 8.43 -7.40
N GLN A 136 -4.35 7.62 -8.15
CA GLN A 136 -4.92 6.67 -9.10
C GLN A 136 -4.90 5.25 -8.53
N PHE A 137 -3.77 4.87 -7.95
CA PHE A 137 -3.56 3.55 -7.39
C PHE A 137 -3.03 3.61 -5.96
N VAL A 138 -3.29 2.54 -5.25
CA VAL A 138 -2.67 2.22 -3.97
C VAL A 138 -1.92 0.91 -4.13
N PHE A 139 -0.77 0.79 -3.51
CA PHE A 139 -0.12 -0.49 -3.32
C PHE A 139 0.13 -0.75 -1.84
N ILE A 140 0.01 -2.00 -1.46
CA ILE A 140 0.30 -2.47 -0.12
C ILE A 140 1.29 -3.63 -0.26
N LEU A 141 2.46 -3.50 0.37
CA LEU A 141 3.46 -4.55 0.45
C LEU A 141 3.52 -5.10 1.87
N TYR A 142 3.29 -6.40 2.01
CA TYR A 142 3.44 -7.07 3.30
C TYR A 142 4.90 -7.48 3.52
N LEU A 143 5.47 -7.02 4.63
CA LEU A 143 6.89 -7.24 4.96
C LEU A 143 7.12 -8.48 5.82
N ASN A 144 6.05 -9.10 6.31
CA ASN A 144 6.11 -10.33 7.10
C ASN A 144 4.81 -11.13 7.00
N ASP A 145 4.89 -12.39 7.38
CA ASP A 145 3.71 -13.24 7.56
C ASP A 145 2.95 -12.87 8.82
N VAL A 146 1.62 -12.94 8.75
CA VAL A 146 0.74 -12.83 9.91
C VAL A 146 -0.15 -14.07 9.98
N PRO A 147 0.05 -14.96 10.95
CA PRO A 147 -0.67 -16.23 11.01
C PRO A 147 -2.18 -16.08 11.20
N LYS A 148 -2.61 -15.03 11.94
CA LYS A 148 -4.02 -14.77 12.25
C LYS A 148 -4.29 -13.27 12.37
N GLY A 149 -5.27 -12.79 11.63
CA GLY A 149 -5.62 -11.36 11.57
C GLY A 149 -4.72 -10.57 10.61
N GLY A 150 -4.93 -9.27 10.56
CA GLY A 150 -4.15 -8.33 9.74
C GLY A 150 -4.47 -8.37 8.25
N GLU A 151 -5.56 -9.05 7.87
CA GLU A 151 -6.01 -9.08 6.47
C GLU A 151 -6.39 -7.68 6.00
N THR A 152 -5.99 -7.33 4.77
CA THR A 152 -6.58 -6.20 4.06
C THR A 152 -7.90 -6.68 3.47
N GLN A 153 -8.97 -5.98 3.81
CA GLN A 153 -10.33 -6.32 3.37
C GLN A 153 -10.83 -5.27 2.38
N PHE A 154 -11.50 -5.74 1.35
CA PHE A 154 -12.17 -4.93 0.35
C PHE A 154 -13.66 -5.24 0.38
N LEU A 155 -14.47 -4.21 0.52
CA LEU A 155 -15.93 -4.35 0.55
C LEU A 155 -16.49 -4.20 -0.87
N PHE A 156 -17.12 -5.23 -1.38
CA PHE A 156 -17.89 -5.19 -2.62
C PHE A 156 -19.37 -5.14 -2.27
N LYS A 157 -20.07 -4.13 -2.77
CA LYS A 157 -21.52 -4.02 -2.65
C LYS A 157 -22.13 -4.01 -4.04
N GLU A 158 -22.50 -5.17 -4.53
CA GLU A 158 -23.36 -5.24 -5.72
C GLU A 158 -24.84 -5.30 -5.35
N ASP A 159 -25.19 -5.91 -4.21
CA ASP A 159 -26.57 -6.19 -3.81
C ASP A 159 -26.90 -5.82 -2.35
N GLY A 160 -26.00 -5.11 -1.67
CA GLY A 160 -26.13 -4.82 -0.24
C GLY A 160 -25.64 -5.95 0.67
N SER A 161 -25.20 -7.06 0.12
CA SER A 161 -24.51 -8.11 0.90
C SER A 161 -23.15 -7.61 1.39
N LYS A 162 -22.69 -8.16 2.52
CA LYS A 162 -21.35 -7.87 3.07
C LYS A 162 -20.34 -8.87 2.53
N ASP A 163 -20.17 -8.92 1.21
CA ASP A 163 -19.12 -9.73 0.63
C ASP A 163 -17.79 -9.01 0.71
N PHE A 164 -16.87 -9.64 1.41
CA PHE A 164 -15.51 -9.13 1.56
C PHE A 164 -14.54 -9.96 0.72
N PHE A 165 -13.70 -9.27 -0.03
CA PHE A 165 -12.48 -9.88 -0.54
C PHE A 165 -11.37 -9.59 0.46
N SER A 166 -10.77 -10.64 1.03
CA SER A 166 -9.73 -10.53 2.05
C SER A 166 -8.40 -11.03 1.51
N VAL A 167 -7.35 -10.26 1.73
CA VAL A 167 -5.97 -10.65 1.40
C VAL A 167 -5.16 -10.80 2.67
N LYS A 168 -4.70 -12.03 2.89
CA LYS A 168 -3.87 -12.37 4.05
C LYS A 168 -2.45 -11.84 3.86
N PRO A 169 -1.86 -11.21 4.90
CA PRO A 169 -0.45 -10.82 4.89
C PRO A 169 0.47 -12.04 4.76
N GLU A 170 1.31 -12.00 3.75
CA GLU A 170 2.42 -12.95 3.54
C GLU A 170 3.64 -12.15 3.09
N VAL A 171 4.82 -12.50 3.58
CA VAL A 171 6.05 -11.77 3.28
C VAL A 171 6.28 -11.65 1.75
N GLY A 172 6.56 -10.45 1.28
CA GLY A 172 6.81 -10.16 -0.14
C GLY A 172 5.56 -10.15 -1.02
N LYS A 173 4.36 -10.40 -0.47
CA LYS A 173 3.10 -10.25 -1.20
C LYS A 173 2.74 -8.78 -1.35
N MET A 174 2.33 -8.39 -2.55
CA MET A 174 1.86 -7.03 -2.84
C MET A 174 0.44 -7.04 -3.38
N ILE A 175 -0.32 -6.03 -2.99
CA ILE A 175 -1.63 -5.70 -3.57
C ILE A 175 -1.48 -4.41 -4.37
N ILE A 176 -2.16 -4.31 -5.50
CA ILE A 176 -2.40 -3.06 -6.24
C ILE A 176 -3.90 -2.96 -6.49
N HIS A 177 -4.46 -1.80 -6.20
CA HIS A 177 -5.86 -1.50 -6.47
C HIS A 177 -6.08 -0.02 -6.81
N PRO A 178 -7.18 0.34 -7.49
CA PRO A 178 -7.58 1.73 -7.65
C PRO A 178 -7.77 2.43 -6.31
N ALA A 179 -7.44 3.72 -6.26
CA ALA A 179 -7.57 4.52 -5.03
C ALA A 179 -9.00 4.99 -4.74
N SER A 180 -9.92 4.81 -5.70
CA SER A 180 -11.30 5.31 -5.63
C SER A 180 -12.29 4.23 -5.21
N TRP A 181 -13.44 4.69 -4.67
CA TRP A 181 -14.61 3.85 -4.49
C TRP A 181 -14.92 3.07 -5.81
N PRO A 182 -15.39 1.79 -5.78
CA PRO A 182 -15.97 1.10 -4.64
C PRO A 182 -14.98 0.27 -3.79
N TYR A 183 -13.69 0.43 -3.98
CA TYR A 183 -12.67 -0.36 -3.28
C TYR A 183 -12.33 0.32 -1.96
N ILE A 184 -13.01 -0.10 -0.93
CA ILE A 184 -12.87 0.43 0.42
C ILE A 184 -12.31 -0.65 1.34
#